data_956f30194b1f032309310bb8c5416182
#
_entry.id   956f30194b1f032309310bb8c5416182
#
_cell.length_a   1.000
_cell.length_b   1.000
_cell.length_c   1.000
_cell.angle_alpha   90.00
_cell.angle_beta   90.00
_cell.angle_gamma   90.00
#
_symmetry.space_group_name_H-M   'P 1'
#
loop_
_entity.id
_entity.type
_entity.pdbx_description
1 polymer ?
#
loop_
_entity_poly.entity_id
_entity_poly.type
_entity_poly.pdbx_seq_one_letter_code
_entity_poly.pdbx_strand_id
1 'polypeptide(L)'
;MIVRLLPILGITFIDILGFSIMIPLLPFFVKRFGAPDIAVGVVFATFSLCQLIAGPVWGNLSDRIGRKMVLIVSQVGSTISWAMLAFAPSIAVVVLARAIEGFSGGNIGVTQAYVGDLVEPKRRGVAFGYLGAAFSAGFVFGPALGGWLAERYGFAVPFLVAALLQILTLVLTIVMLPESRGPKTDEERAAVGLRDIARSLADPAVAPVLWLRLVYTFAMYGWFSSMTLILHAQLGWDVRQTSYVFAAFGALNVVLQLALVGRVADAIGNRAATNVGLGCSAAAFALVPFATTFPLAVALLVLFGTGITFLNTAFPALASEVSPDDRRGTVLGVVSGLDSLAGFVMPPVTTGILGAYGVPPVAAVLLGLAAAAFVMGLVQARRAGPRRPLAAGAAGE
;
A
#
# COMPACT_ATOMS: atom_id res chain seq x y z
N MET A 1 18.58 -8.04 -18.63
CA MET A 1 17.98 -7.71 -17.31
C MET A 1 16.47 -8.00 -17.31
N ILE A 2 15.68 -7.33 -18.14
CA ILE A 2 14.20 -7.43 -18.09
C ILE A 2 13.71 -8.88 -18.23
N VAL A 3 14.28 -9.66 -19.15
CA VAL A 3 13.91 -11.07 -19.38
C VAL A 3 14.05 -11.93 -18.12
N ARG A 4 15.07 -11.68 -17.28
CA ARG A 4 15.26 -12.40 -16.01
C ARG A 4 14.26 -11.97 -14.94
N LEU A 5 13.69 -10.76 -15.04
CA LEU A 5 12.70 -10.22 -14.10
C LEU A 5 11.27 -10.57 -14.52
N LEU A 6 11.00 -10.88 -15.78
CA LEU A 6 9.64 -11.15 -16.30
C LEU A 6 8.85 -12.15 -15.43
N PRO A 7 9.40 -13.29 -14.98
CA PRO A 7 8.64 -14.22 -14.16
C PRO A 7 8.16 -13.59 -12.85
N ILE A 8 9.04 -12.95 -12.08
CA ILE A 8 8.66 -12.35 -10.79
C ILE A 8 7.75 -11.14 -10.98
N LEU A 9 7.91 -10.35 -12.07
CA LEU A 9 7.01 -9.24 -12.38
C LEU A 9 5.61 -9.72 -12.74
N GLY A 10 5.50 -10.80 -13.53
CA GLY A 10 4.23 -11.44 -13.89
C GLY A 10 3.53 -12.02 -12.66
N ILE A 11 4.26 -12.72 -11.81
CA ILE A 11 3.77 -13.25 -10.52
C ILE A 11 3.25 -12.10 -9.66
N THR A 12 4.04 -11.04 -9.49
CA THR A 12 3.64 -9.87 -8.69
C THR A 12 2.38 -9.19 -9.27
N PHE A 13 2.30 -9.02 -10.58
CA PHE A 13 1.11 -8.46 -11.23
C PHE A 13 -0.15 -9.29 -10.89
N ILE A 14 -0.08 -10.61 -11.02
CA ILE A 14 -1.20 -11.52 -10.77
C ILE A 14 -1.57 -11.54 -9.29
N ASP A 15 -0.58 -11.55 -8.38
CA ASP A 15 -0.80 -11.47 -6.93
C ASP A 15 -1.55 -10.19 -6.54
N ILE A 16 -1.09 -9.05 -7.06
CA ILE A 16 -1.71 -7.75 -6.77
C ILE A 16 -3.08 -7.61 -7.44
N LEU A 17 -3.26 -8.16 -8.63
CA LEU A 17 -4.56 -8.21 -9.28
C LEU A 17 -5.57 -8.98 -8.42
N GLY A 18 -5.20 -10.16 -7.92
CA GLY A 18 -6.03 -10.94 -7.00
C GLY A 18 -6.34 -10.19 -5.70
N PHE A 19 -5.34 -9.58 -5.08
CA PHE A 19 -5.50 -8.77 -3.88
C PHE A 19 -6.43 -7.56 -4.08
N SER A 20 -6.26 -6.83 -5.17
CA SER A 20 -7.00 -5.60 -5.44
C SER A 20 -8.46 -5.82 -5.85
N ILE A 21 -8.81 -7.01 -6.36
CA ILE A 21 -10.20 -7.45 -6.57
C ILE A 21 -11.04 -7.21 -5.32
N MET A 22 -10.49 -7.53 -4.15
CA MET A 22 -11.22 -7.50 -2.89
C MET A 22 -11.48 -6.09 -2.35
N ILE A 23 -10.60 -5.13 -2.60
CA ILE A 23 -10.61 -3.83 -1.92
C ILE A 23 -11.98 -3.15 -1.96
N PRO A 24 -12.61 -2.93 -3.13
CA PRO A 24 -13.94 -2.33 -3.19
C PRO A 24 -15.05 -3.27 -2.71
N LEU A 25 -14.83 -4.60 -2.76
CA LEU A 25 -15.86 -5.59 -2.45
C LEU A 25 -16.01 -5.85 -0.95
N LEU A 26 -14.90 -5.79 -0.21
CA LEU A 26 -14.84 -6.22 1.20
C LEU A 26 -15.86 -5.52 2.09
N PRO A 27 -16.07 -4.19 2.03
CA PRO A 27 -17.09 -3.54 2.85
C PRO A 27 -18.50 -4.07 2.57
N PHE A 28 -18.88 -4.23 1.31
CA PHE A 28 -20.18 -4.77 0.93
C PHE A 28 -20.33 -6.24 1.34
N PHE A 29 -19.25 -7.02 1.20
CA PHE A 29 -19.23 -8.42 1.60
C PHE A 29 -19.43 -8.61 3.10
N VAL A 30 -18.77 -7.78 3.93
CA VAL A 30 -18.94 -7.78 5.39
C VAL A 30 -20.36 -7.35 5.77
N LYS A 31 -20.91 -6.33 5.14
CA LYS A 31 -22.26 -5.83 5.39
C LYS A 31 -23.36 -6.86 5.10
N ARG A 32 -23.14 -7.78 4.18
CA ARG A 32 -24.10 -8.85 3.87
C ARG A 32 -24.34 -9.82 5.05
N PHE A 33 -23.44 -9.88 6.03
CA PHE A 33 -23.64 -10.64 7.28
C PHE A 33 -24.42 -9.84 8.34
N GLY A 34 -24.96 -8.67 8.03
CA GLY A 34 -25.65 -7.81 8.99
C GLY A 34 -24.71 -7.12 9.98
N ALA A 35 -23.40 -7.13 9.70
CA ALA A 35 -22.39 -6.60 10.60
C ALA A 35 -22.38 -5.05 10.63
N PRO A 36 -22.07 -4.41 11.79
CA PRO A 36 -21.92 -2.96 11.87
C PRO A 36 -20.67 -2.48 11.10
N ASP A 37 -20.60 -1.17 10.81
CA ASP A 37 -19.50 -0.61 9.99
C ASP A 37 -18.13 -0.85 10.62
N ILE A 38 -18.02 -0.82 11.94
CA ILE A 38 -16.78 -1.12 12.66
C ILE A 38 -16.21 -2.51 12.30
N ALA A 39 -17.08 -3.47 11.98
CA ALA A 39 -16.64 -4.81 11.60
C ALA A 39 -15.82 -4.80 10.29
N VAL A 40 -16.15 -3.89 9.36
CA VAL A 40 -15.33 -3.67 8.15
C VAL A 40 -13.92 -3.24 8.54
N GLY A 41 -13.82 -2.28 9.46
CA GLY A 41 -12.53 -1.81 9.98
C GLY A 41 -11.74 -2.92 10.69
N VAL A 42 -12.40 -3.74 11.50
CA VAL A 42 -11.76 -4.89 12.18
C VAL A 42 -11.20 -5.89 11.17
N VAL A 43 -11.93 -6.17 10.09
CA VAL A 43 -11.48 -7.07 9.03
C VAL A 43 -10.23 -6.53 8.31
N PHE A 44 -10.14 -5.23 8.03
CA PHE A 44 -8.94 -4.58 7.51
C PHE A 44 -7.79 -4.58 8.54
N ALA A 45 -8.09 -4.26 9.79
CA ALA A 45 -7.11 -4.21 10.88
C ALA A 45 -6.48 -5.58 11.14
N THR A 46 -7.27 -6.65 11.09
CA THR A 46 -6.78 -8.02 11.27
C THR A 46 -5.70 -8.36 10.25
N PHE A 47 -5.93 -8.03 8.97
CA PHE A 47 -4.93 -8.21 7.92
C PHE A 47 -3.64 -7.45 8.24
N SER A 48 -3.75 -6.16 8.56
CA SER A 48 -2.59 -5.29 8.80
C SER A 48 -1.81 -5.69 10.05
N LEU A 49 -2.49 -6.13 11.11
CA LEU A 49 -1.85 -6.65 12.32
C LEU A 49 -1.03 -7.91 12.03
N CYS A 50 -1.63 -8.86 11.32
CA CYS A 50 -0.94 -10.10 10.94
C CYS A 50 0.24 -9.80 10.00
N GLN A 51 0.09 -8.86 9.08
CA GLN A 51 1.17 -8.42 8.18
C GLN A 51 2.33 -7.77 8.93
N LEU A 52 2.03 -6.93 9.95
CA LEU A 52 3.05 -6.31 10.82
C LEU A 52 3.91 -7.35 11.53
N ILE A 53 3.27 -8.42 12.03
CA ILE A 53 3.96 -9.53 12.70
C ILE A 53 4.72 -10.40 11.67
N ALA A 54 4.10 -10.68 10.53
CA ALA A 54 4.61 -11.58 9.52
C ALA A 54 5.84 -11.02 8.77
N GLY A 55 5.92 -9.71 8.55
CA GLY A 55 7.02 -9.09 7.79
C GLY A 55 8.41 -9.49 8.31
N PRO A 56 8.75 -9.26 9.59
CA PRO A 56 10.01 -9.71 10.17
C PRO A 56 10.19 -11.23 10.16
N VAL A 57 9.11 -11.99 10.36
CA VAL A 57 9.16 -13.46 10.34
C VAL A 57 9.54 -13.97 8.95
N TRP A 58 8.86 -13.51 7.91
CA TRP A 58 9.16 -13.90 6.53
C TRP A 58 10.53 -13.41 6.07
N GLY A 59 10.93 -12.20 6.46
CA GLY A 59 12.26 -11.67 6.17
C GLY A 59 13.35 -12.61 6.71
N ASN A 60 13.30 -12.90 8.01
CA ASN A 60 14.27 -13.82 8.66
C ASN A 60 14.22 -15.24 8.07
N LEU A 61 13.01 -15.76 7.84
CA LEU A 61 12.85 -17.11 7.31
C LEU A 61 13.41 -17.19 5.89
N SER A 62 13.19 -16.17 5.05
CA SER A 62 13.71 -16.14 3.68
C SER A 62 15.23 -16.08 3.60
N ASP A 63 15.88 -15.51 4.62
CA ASP A 63 17.35 -15.52 4.74
C ASP A 63 17.90 -16.91 5.18
N ARG A 64 17.04 -17.77 5.77
CA ARG A 64 17.41 -19.13 6.22
C ARG A 64 17.15 -20.22 5.21
N ILE A 65 15.92 -20.24 4.65
CA ILE A 65 15.44 -21.33 3.78
C ILE A 65 15.39 -20.95 2.30
N GLY A 66 15.76 -19.69 1.97
CA GLY A 66 15.73 -19.15 0.61
C GLY A 66 14.46 -18.36 0.29
N ARG A 67 14.58 -17.46 -0.67
CA ARG A 67 13.50 -16.55 -1.10
C ARG A 67 12.33 -17.30 -1.72
N LYS A 68 12.62 -18.24 -2.64
CA LYS A 68 11.62 -19.01 -3.37
C LYS A 68 10.71 -19.81 -2.43
N MET A 69 11.30 -20.51 -1.45
CA MET A 69 10.51 -21.32 -0.51
C MET A 69 9.54 -20.47 0.31
N VAL A 70 9.95 -19.30 0.77
CA VAL A 70 9.08 -18.38 1.50
C VAL A 70 7.94 -17.88 0.62
N LEU A 71 8.20 -17.53 -0.64
CA LEU A 71 7.15 -17.15 -1.59
C LEU A 71 6.14 -18.27 -1.80
N ILE A 72 6.59 -19.53 -1.96
CA ILE A 72 5.71 -20.70 -2.10
C ILE A 72 4.80 -20.86 -0.88
N VAL A 73 5.38 -20.86 0.34
CA VAL A 73 4.59 -21.05 1.57
C VAL A 73 3.57 -19.92 1.76
N SER A 74 3.97 -18.67 1.50
CA SER A 74 3.05 -17.54 1.58
C SER A 74 1.92 -17.63 0.55
N GLN A 75 2.20 -18.04 -0.68
CA GLN A 75 1.19 -18.21 -1.73
C GLN A 75 0.21 -19.33 -1.43
N VAL A 76 0.64 -20.41 -0.77
CA VAL A 76 -0.27 -21.46 -0.27
C VAL A 76 -1.22 -20.89 0.77
N GLY A 77 -0.72 -20.11 1.73
CA GLY A 77 -1.56 -19.44 2.74
C GLY A 77 -2.56 -18.47 2.10
N SER A 78 -2.13 -17.66 1.14
CA SER A 78 -3.02 -16.77 0.39
C SER A 78 -4.10 -17.54 -0.40
N THR A 79 -3.75 -18.64 -1.03
CA THR A 79 -4.73 -19.51 -1.72
C THR A 79 -5.83 -20.01 -0.77
N ILE A 80 -5.42 -20.49 0.42
CA ILE A 80 -6.36 -20.95 1.46
C ILE A 80 -7.26 -19.79 1.89
N SER A 81 -6.70 -18.61 2.14
CA SER A 81 -7.44 -17.42 2.52
C SER A 81 -8.52 -17.05 1.49
N TRP A 82 -8.16 -16.97 0.21
CA TRP A 82 -9.11 -16.64 -0.85
C TRP A 82 -10.22 -17.67 -0.99
N ALA A 83 -9.90 -18.96 -0.89
CA ALA A 83 -10.89 -20.02 -0.87
C ALA A 83 -11.83 -19.90 0.35
N MET A 84 -11.30 -19.59 1.54
CA MET A 84 -12.12 -19.36 2.74
C MET A 84 -13.06 -18.17 2.55
N LEU A 85 -12.62 -17.07 1.95
CA LEU A 85 -13.48 -15.92 1.66
C LEU A 85 -14.61 -16.27 0.68
N ALA A 86 -14.31 -17.06 -0.35
CA ALA A 86 -15.30 -17.48 -1.34
C ALA A 86 -16.48 -18.26 -0.72
N PHE A 87 -16.18 -19.08 0.29
CA PHE A 87 -17.14 -19.96 0.96
C PHE A 87 -17.46 -19.52 2.40
N ALA A 88 -17.14 -18.27 2.80
CA ALA A 88 -17.32 -17.83 4.17
C ALA A 88 -18.79 -17.86 4.61
N PRO A 89 -19.18 -18.67 5.61
CA PRO A 89 -20.55 -18.72 6.11
C PRO A 89 -20.82 -17.67 7.18
N SER A 90 -19.77 -17.02 7.72
CA SER A 90 -19.87 -16.07 8.82
C SER A 90 -18.73 -15.06 8.79
N ILE A 91 -18.92 -13.96 9.52
CA ILE A 91 -17.89 -12.92 9.67
C ILE A 91 -16.64 -13.44 10.39
N ALA A 92 -16.79 -14.42 11.29
CA ALA A 92 -15.64 -15.03 11.96
C ALA A 92 -14.70 -15.72 10.98
N VAL A 93 -15.24 -16.40 9.95
CA VAL A 93 -14.44 -17.01 8.88
C VAL A 93 -13.79 -15.94 8.00
N VAL A 94 -14.48 -14.80 7.74
CA VAL A 94 -13.89 -13.65 7.04
C VAL A 94 -12.70 -13.10 7.82
N VAL A 95 -12.82 -12.88 9.13
CA VAL A 95 -11.73 -12.41 9.99
C VAL A 95 -10.56 -13.40 9.99
N LEU A 96 -10.84 -14.70 10.11
CA LEU A 96 -9.78 -15.74 10.08
C LEU A 96 -9.08 -15.77 8.71
N ALA A 97 -9.82 -15.71 7.61
CA ALA A 97 -9.25 -15.62 6.28
C ALA A 97 -8.35 -14.38 6.14
N ARG A 98 -8.78 -13.23 6.66
CA ARG A 98 -7.97 -12.00 6.66
C ARG A 98 -6.72 -12.11 7.53
N ALA A 99 -6.78 -12.84 8.64
CA ALA A 99 -5.60 -13.12 9.46
C ALA A 99 -4.57 -13.98 8.70
N ILE A 100 -5.03 -15.05 8.03
CA ILE A 100 -4.18 -15.90 7.20
C ILE A 100 -3.58 -15.09 6.04
N GLU A 101 -4.39 -14.29 5.34
CA GLU A 101 -3.94 -13.45 4.23
C GLU A 101 -2.91 -12.41 4.69
N GLY A 102 -3.17 -11.71 5.81
CA GLY A 102 -2.24 -10.74 6.37
C GLY A 102 -0.91 -11.38 6.75
N PHE A 103 -0.94 -12.56 7.34
CA PHE A 103 0.28 -13.29 7.65
C PHE A 103 1.02 -13.72 6.35
N SER A 104 0.31 -14.24 5.37
CA SER A 104 0.86 -14.65 4.08
C SER A 104 1.37 -13.45 3.27
N GLY A 105 0.62 -12.35 3.22
CA GLY A 105 0.96 -11.12 2.46
C GLY A 105 2.15 -10.33 3.01
N GLY A 106 2.72 -10.70 4.16
CA GLY A 106 3.98 -10.12 4.68
C GLY A 106 5.22 -10.41 3.83
N ASN A 107 5.06 -11.11 2.70
CA ASN A 107 6.13 -11.50 1.77
C ASN A 107 6.57 -10.40 0.79
N ILE A 108 5.96 -9.21 0.79
CA ILE A 108 6.32 -8.09 -0.12
C ILE A 108 7.82 -7.76 0.00
N GLY A 109 8.35 -7.72 1.23
CA GLY A 109 9.78 -7.53 1.47
C GLY A 109 10.65 -8.63 0.86
N VAL A 110 10.16 -9.88 0.86
CA VAL A 110 10.85 -11.02 0.25
C VAL A 110 10.87 -10.88 -1.28
N THR A 111 9.76 -10.45 -1.90
CA THR A 111 9.67 -10.17 -3.34
C THR A 111 10.64 -9.06 -3.75
N GLN A 112 10.71 -7.98 -2.97
CA GLN A 112 11.67 -6.89 -3.22
C GLN A 112 13.11 -7.37 -3.06
N ALA A 113 13.41 -8.16 -2.04
CA ALA A 113 14.72 -8.75 -1.85
C ALA A 113 15.10 -9.69 -3.00
N TYR A 114 14.17 -10.54 -3.45
CA TYR A 114 14.37 -11.42 -4.61
C TYR A 114 14.75 -10.61 -5.87
N VAL A 115 14.00 -9.54 -6.18
CA VAL A 115 14.32 -8.63 -7.30
C VAL A 115 15.69 -7.98 -7.11
N GLY A 116 16.01 -7.53 -5.89
CA GLY A 116 17.31 -6.92 -5.57
C GLY A 116 18.49 -7.87 -5.72
N ASP A 117 18.28 -9.18 -5.47
CA ASP A 117 19.29 -10.22 -5.61
C ASP A 117 19.58 -10.56 -7.09
N LEU A 118 18.59 -10.37 -7.99
CA LEU A 118 18.71 -10.69 -9.43
C LEU A 118 19.43 -9.61 -10.25
N VAL A 119 19.64 -8.41 -9.69
CA VAL A 119 20.18 -7.28 -10.43
C VAL A 119 21.37 -6.63 -9.73
N GLU A 120 22.29 -6.10 -10.53
CA GLU A 120 23.44 -5.33 -10.01
C GLU A 120 22.97 -4.08 -9.23
N PRO A 121 23.71 -3.65 -8.19
CA PRO A 121 23.34 -2.50 -7.35
C PRO A 121 22.97 -1.24 -8.14
N LYS A 122 23.72 -0.93 -9.20
CA LYS A 122 23.47 0.24 -10.08
C LYS A 122 22.14 0.20 -10.83
N ARG A 123 21.53 -0.97 -11.01
CA ARG A 123 20.29 -1.19 -11.77
C ARG A 123 19.07 -1.47 -10.89
N ARG A 124 19.23 -1.53 -9.57
CA ARG A 124 18.14 -1.81 -8.61
C ARG A 124 17.00 -0.82 -8.74
N GLY A 125 17.28 0.48 -8.90
CA GLY A 125 16.24 1.49 -9.05
C GLY A 125 15.34 1.23 -10.24
N VAL A 126 15.89 0.84 -11.40
CA VAL A 126 15.12 0.49 -12.60
C VAL A 126 14.31 -0.79 -12.37
N ALA A 127 14.88 -1.80 -11.71
CA ALA A 127 14.18 -3.05 -11.41
C ALA A 127 13.00 -2.85 -10.45
N PHE A 128 13.17 -2.03 -9.42
CA PHE A 128 12.06 -1.64 -8.52
C PHE A 128 11.01 -0.78 -9.24
N GLY A 129 11.40 0.03 -10.23
CA GLY A 129 10.47 0.73 -11.11
C GLY A 129 9.56 -0.23 -11.88
N TYR A 130 10.12 -1.31 -12.45
CA TYR A 130 9.30 -2.35 -13.10
C TYR A 130 8.39 -3.10 -12.13
N LEU A 131 8.88 -3.38 -10.90
CA LEU A 131 8.07 -3.98 -9.86
C LEU A 131 6.88 -3.07 -9.49
N GLY A 132 7.13 -1.78 -9.32
CA GLY A 132 6.08 -0.77 -9.07
C GLY A 132 5.07 -0.68 -10.21
N ALA A 133 5.50 -0.80 -11.47
CA ALA A 133 4.60 -0.85 -12.62
C ALA A 133 3.70 -2.09 -12.61
N ALA A 134 4.24 -3.27 -12.24
CA ALA A 134 3.45 -4.49 -12.08
C ALA A 134 2.40 -4.36 -10.98
N PHE A 135 2.77 -3.77 -9.83
CA PHE A 135 1.85 -3.41 -8.74
C PHE A 135 0.72 -2.51 -9.23
N SER A 136 1.07 -1.40 -9.89
CA SER A 136 0.09 -0.42 -10.37
C SER A 136 -0.87 -1.02 -11.39
N ALA A 137 -0.39 -1.84 -12.30
CA ALA A 137 -1.23 -2.54 -13.26
C ALA A 137 -2.25 -3.46 -12.57
N GLY A 138 -1.82 -4.25 -11.55
CA GLY A 138 -2.73 -5.07 -10.76
C GLY A 138 -3.85 -4.26 -10.09
N PHE A 139 -3.51 -3.11 -9.53
CA PHE A 139 -4.48 -2.20 -8.90
C PHE A 139 -5.45 -1.53 -9.88
N VAL A 140 -5.10 -1.41 -11.17
CA VAL A 140 -6.02 -0.89 -12.21
C VAL A 140 -7.06 -1.95 -12.59
N PHE A 141 -6.60 -3.15 -12.88
CA PHE A 141 -7.47 -4.19 -13.44
C PHE A 141 -8.27 -4.94 -12.38
N GLY A 142 -7.72 -5.13 -11.18
CA GLY A 142 -8.36 -5.93 -10.15
C GLY A 142 -9.72 -5.41 -9.71
N PRO A 143 -9.88 -4.14 -9.31
CA PRO A 143 -11.18 -3.61 -8.90
C PRO A 143 -12.25 -3.71 -9.99
N ALA A 144 -11.91 -3.41 -11.25
CA ALA A 144 -12.85 -3.53 -12.37
C ALA A 144 -13.32 -4.97 -12.58
N LEU A 145 -12.37 -5.92 -12.57
CA LEU A 145 -12.68 -7.35 -12.69
C LEU A 145 -13.53 -7.82 -11.50
N GLY A 146 -13.14 -7.44 -10.28
CA GLY A 146 -13.85 -7.82 -9.06
C GLY A 146 -15.28 -7.33 -9.04
N GLY A 147 -15.50 -6.05 -9.35
CA GLY A 147 -16.84 -5.46 -9.40
C GLY A 147 -17.73 -6.10 -10.45
N TRP A 148 -17.20 -6.30 -11.67
CA TRP A 148 -17.95 -6.97 -12.75
C TRP A 148 -18.34 -8.41 -12.39
N LEU A 149 -17.41 -9.17 -11.79
CA LEU A 149 -17.69 -10.54 -11.36
C LEU A 149 -18.71 -10.57 -10.21
N ALA A 150 -18.57 -9.68 -9.23
CA ALA A 150 -19.47 -9.63 -8.08
C ALA A 150 -20.90 -9.27 -8.46
N GLU A 151 -21.08 -8.32 -9.39
CA GLU A 151 -22.38 -7.92 -9.90
C GLU A 151 -23.09 -9.09 -10.62
N ARG A 152 -22.34 -9.81 -11.47
CA ARG A 152 -22.93 -10.81 -12.37
C ARG A 152 -23.09 -12.18 -11.72
N TYR A 153 -22.20 -12.56 -10.82
CA TYR A 153 -22.11 -13.91 -10.26
C TYR A 153 -22.10 -13.95 -8.73
N GLY A 154 -22.21 -12.78 -8.07
CA GLY A 154 -22.12 -12.68 -6.62
C GLY A 154 -20.71 -12.71 -6.06
N PHE A 155 -20.58 -12.47 -4.74
CA PHE A 155 -19.27 -12.28 -4.07
C PHE A 155 -18.34 -13.49 -4.05
N ALA A 156 -18.88 -14.71 -4.16
CA ALA A 156 -18.05 -15.92 -4.14
C ALA A 156 -17.10 -15.98 -5.35
N VAL A 157 -17.59 -15.60 -6.53
CA VAL A 157 -16.85 -15.75 -7.79
C VAL A 157 -15.59 -14.87 -7.86
N PRO A 158 -15.59 -13.59 -7.49
CA PRO A 158 -14.37 -12.79 -7.39
C PRO A 158 -13.30 -13.42 -6.51
N PHE A 159 -13.68 -13.96 -5.34
CA PHE A 159 -12.75 -14.60 -4.42
C PHE A 159 -12.24 -15.94 -4.95
N LEU A 160 -13.07 -16.72 -5.65
CA LEU A 160 -12.62 -17.93 -6.36
C LEU A 160 -11.64 -17.60 -7.48
N VAL A 161 -11.90 -16.53 -8.24
CA VAL A 161 -10.96 -16.07 -9.28
C VAL A 161 -9.63 -15.64 -8.63
N ALA A 162 -9.66 -14.91 -7.50
CA ALA A 162 -8.46 -14.57 -6.76
C ALA A 162 -7.71 -15.83 -6.27
N ALA A 163 -8.41 -16.86 -5.78
CA ALA A 163 -7.82 -18.14 -5.39
C ALA A 163 -7.16 -18.86 -6.59
N LEU A 164 -7.83 -18.88 -7.74
CA LEU A 164 -7.27 -19.48 -8.96
C LEU A 164 -6.04 -18.73 -9.47
N LEU A 165 -6.08 -17.39 -9.44
CA LEU A 165 -4.91 -16.55 -9.75
C LEU A 165 -3.76 -16.85 -8.80
N GLN A 166 -4.05 -17.04 -7.51
CA GLN A 166 -3.03 -17.38 -6.52
C GLN A 166 -2.44 -18.78 -6.74
N ILE A 167 -3.25 -19.76 -7.16
CA ILE A 167 -2.74 -21.08 -7.59
C ILE A 167 -1.85 -20.93 -8.83
N LEU A 168 -2.24 -20.08 -9.79
CA LEU A 168 -1.43 -19.83 -10.97
C LEU A 168 -0.07 -19.21 -10.58
N THR A 169 -0.03 -18.21 -9.68
CA THR A 169 1.24 -17.63 -9.22
C THR A 169 2.08 -18.64 -8.46
N LEU A 170 1.47 -19.51 -7.65
CA LEU A 170 2.15 -20.61 -6.97
C LEU A 170 2.83 -21.56 -7.98
N VAL A 171 2.11 -22.00 -9.01
CA VAL A 171 2.66 -22.86 -10.07
C VAL A 171 3.79 -22.14 -10.81
N LEU A 172 3.59 -20.87 -11.19
CA LEU A 172 4.64 -20.07 -11.87
C LEU A 172 5.87 -19.89 -10.98
N THR A 173 5.70 -19.68 -9.68
CA THR A 173 6.80 -19.59 -8.72
C THR A 173 7.59 -20.88 -8.64
N ILE A 174 6.90 -22.03 -8.55
CA ILE A 174 7.54 -23.36 -8.49
C ILE A 174 8.34 -23.63 -9.77
N VAL A 175 7.73 -23.37 -10.94
CA VAL A 175 8.29 -23.77 -12.25
C VAL A 175 9.31 -22.76 -12.77
N MET A 176 9.06 -21.46 -12.64
CA MET A 176 9.81 -20.43 -13.36
C MET A 176 10.82 -19.67 -12.48
N LEU A 177 10.62 -19.62 -11.14
CA LEU A 177 11.56 -18.91 -10.29
C LEU A 177 12.69 -19.81 -9.84
N PRO A 178 13.97 -19.51 -10.20
CA PRO A 178 15.12 -20.12 -9.53
C PRO A 178 15.26 -19.57 -8.11
N GLU A 179 15.98 -20.27 -7.22
CA GLU A 179 16.39 -19.64 -5.96
C GLU A 179 17.37 -18.49 -6.27
N SER A 180 17.11 -17.30 -5.70
CA SER A 180 17.90 -16.12 -6.03
C SER A 180 19.21 -16.02 -5.21
N ARG A 181 19.19 -16.57 -4.01
CA ARG A 181 20.33 -16.53 -3.09
C ARG A 181 20.29 -17.72 -2.12
N GLY A 182 21.49 -18.27 -1.82
CA GLY A 182 21.64 -19.24 -0.74
C GLY A 182 21.43 -18.63 0.65
N PRO A 183 21.31 -19.45 1.70
CA PRO A 183 21.14 -19.01 3.07
C PRO A 183 22.25 -18.05 3.50
N LYS A 184 21.89 -16.96 4.18
CA LYS A 184 22.85 -16.02 4.78
C LYS A 184 23.42 -16.56 6.07
N THR A 185 24.64 -16.15 6.39
CA THR A 185 25.25 -16.38 7.70
C THR A 185 24.56 -15.55 8.78
N ASP A 186 24.66 -15.96 10.05
CA ASP A 186 24.00 -15.27 11.16
C ASP A 186 24.42 -13.79 11.31
N GLU A 187 25.65 -13.44 10.91
CA GLU A 187 26.20 -12.08 10.94
C GLU A 187 25.59 -11.14 9.87
N GLU A 188 25.04 -11.68 8.79
CA GLU A 188 24.42 -10.91 7.68
C GLU A 188 22.91 -10.63 7.89
N ARG A 189 22.34 -11.09 9.00
CA ARG A 189 20.89 -11.05 9.26
C ARG A 189 20.51 -9.78 10.01
N ALA A 190 19.87 -8.84 9.35
CA ALA A 190 19.27 -7.67 9.98
C ALA A 190 17.77 -7.61 9.68
N ALA A 191 16.94 -8.23 10.54
CA ALA A 191 15.50 -8.01 10.47
C ALA A 191 15.14 -6.73 11.23
N VAL A 192 14.34 -5.87 10.57
CA VAL A 192 13.79 -4.67 11.21
C VAL A 192 12.75 -5.10 12.23
N GLY A 193 13.03 -4.87 13.51
CA GLY A 193 12.12 -5.18 14.62
C GLY A 193 11.44 -3.94 15.21
N LEU A 194 10.53 -4.14 16.16
CA LEU A 194 9.87 -3.04 16.88
C LEU A 194 10.85 -2.08 17.57
N ARG A 195 12.01 -2.59 18.01
CA ARG A 195 13.09 -1.76 18.60
C ARG A 195 13.69 -0.81 17.57
N ASP A 196 13.82 -1.24 16.31
CA ASP A 196 14.38 -0.41 15.24
C ASP A 196 13.39 0.68 14.83
N ILE A 197 12.09 0.37 14.84
CA ILE A 197 11.02 1.37 14.67
C ILE A 197 11.13 2.43 15.77
N ALA A 198 11.16 2.02 17.05
CA ALA A 198 11.25 2.95 18.17
C ALA A 198 12.55 3.80 18.13
N ARG A 199 13.70 3.18 17.82
CA ARG A 199 14.99 3.90 17.68
C ARG A 199 14.96 4.89 16.53
N SER A 200 14.41 4.52 15.38
CA SER A 200 14.33 5.39 14.21
C SER A 200 13.38 6.58 14.44
N LEU A 201 12.28 6.38 15.17
CA LEU A 201 11.35 7.45 15.57
C LEU A 201 11.96 8.39 16.63
N ALA A 202 13.03 7.99 17.33
CA ALA A 202 13.77 8.81 18.28
C ALA A 202 15.02 9.46 17.67
N ASP A 203 15.48 9.04 16.47
CA ASP A 203 16.68 9.55 15.82
C ASP A 203 16.43 10.93 15.18
N PRO A 204 17.07 12.02 15.66
CA PRO A 204 16.81 13.37 15.17
C PRO A 204 16.98 13.56 13.65
N ALA A 205 17.80 12.71 13.01
CA ALA A 205 18.07 12.81 11.57
C ALA A 205 16.86 12.35 10.73
N VAL A 206 16.21 11.26 11.11
CA VAL A 206 15.16 10.61 10.34
C VAL A 206 13.76 10.76 10.96
N ALA A 207 13.67 10.95 12.28
CA ALA A 207 12.41 11.05 13.03
C ALA A 207 11.43 12.08 12.44
N PRO A 208 11.83 13.31 12.04
CA PRO A 208 10.89 14.26 11.50
C PRO A 208 10.14 13.75 10.25
N VAL A 209 10.86 13.03 9.38
CA VAL A 209 10.30 12.46 8.15
C VAL A 209 9.41 11.26 8.49
N LEU A 210 9.82 10.40 9.42
CA LEU A 210 9.04 9.24 9.85
C LEU A 210 7.74 9.64 10.57
N TRP A 211 7.77 10.65 11.44
CA TRP A 211 6.56 11.17 12.09
C TRP A 211 5.57 11.78 11.09
N LEU A 212 6.08 12.55 10.10
CA LEU A 212 5.27 13.06 9.01
C LEU A 212 4.61 11.92 8.23
N ARG A 213 5.38 10.86 7.91
CA ARG A 213 4.85 9.66 7.25
C ARG A 213 3.75 9.01 8.09
N LEU A 214 4.00 8.77 9.37
CA LEU A 214 3.06 8.12 10.27
C LEU A 214 1.72 8.86 10.32
N VAL A 215 1.75 10.18 10.54
CA VAL A 215 0.52 11.00 10.61
C VAL A 215 -0.26 10.95 9.30
N TYR A 216 0.43 11.09 8.17
CA TYR A 216 -0.22 10.99 6.86
C TYR A 216 -0.80 9.60 6.59
N THR A 217 -0.04 8.55 6.92
CA THR A 217 -0.46 7.17 6.67
C THR A 217 -1.69 6.81 7.48
N PHE A 218 -1.85 7.37 8.68
CA PHE A 218 -3.08 7.25 9.47
C PHE A 218 -4.28 7.81 8.71
N ALA A 219 -4.19 9.00 8.14
CA ALA A 219 -5.26 9.55 7.31
C ALA A 219 -5.55 8.66 6.09
N MET A 220 -4.51 8.19 5.41
CA MET A 220 -4.61 7.37 4.21
C MET A 220 -5.32 6.03 4.48
N TYR A 221 -4.90 5.26 5.49
CA TYR A 221 -5.54 3.98 5.82
C TYR A 221 -6.96 4.16 6.37
N GLY A 222 -7.20 5.24 7.13
CA GLY A 222 -8.54 5.62 7.55
C GLY A 222 -9.46 5.88 6.35
N TRP A 223 -8.98 6.59 5.34
CA TRP A 223 -9.72 6.83 4.11
C TRP A 223 -9.99 5.54 3.33
N PHE A 224 -8.95 4.74 3.03
CA PHE A 224 -9.10 3.52 2.25
C PHE A 224 -10.10 2.53 2.86
N SER A 225 -10.18 2.44 4.18
CA SER A 225 -11.12 1.54 4.86
C SER A 225 -12.56 2.04 4.90
N SER A 226 -12.75 3.36 4.86
CA SER A 226 -14.08 4.00 4.98
C SER A 226 -14.62 4.51 3.64
N MET A 227 -13.78 4.71 2.62
CA MET A 227 -14.14 5.33 1.33
C MET A 227 -15.35 4.67 0.67
N THR A 228 -15.38 3.34 0.58
CA THR A 228 -16.50 2.59 -0.02
C THR A 228 -17.79 2.84 0.73
N LEU A 229 -17.76 2.81 2.07
CA LEU A 229 -18.92 3.05 2.92
C LEU A 229 -19.39 4.51 2.81
N ILE A 230 -18.47 5.48 2.77
CA ILE A 230 -18.77 6.90 2.59
C ILE A 230 -19.43 7.15 1.25
N LEU A 231 -18.87 6.63 0.15
CA LEU A 231 -19.43 6.80 -1.19
C LEU A 231 -20.80 6.13 -1.32
N HIS A 232 -20.98 4.96 -0.69
CA HIS A 232 -22.28 4.32 -0.59
C HIS A 232 -23.29 5.17 0.18
N ALA A 233 -22.90 5.70 1.34
CA ALA A 233 -23.78 6.51 2.19
C ALA A 233 -24.17 7.84 1.53
N GLN A 234 -23.27 8.52 0.81
CA GLN A 234 -23.51 9.84 0.22
C GLN A 234 -24.12 9.81 -1.17
N LEU A 235 -23.77 8.82 -2.00
CA LEU A 235 -24.14 8.75 -3.41
C LEU A 235 -25.00 7.54 -3.73
N GLY A 236 -25.21 6.62 -2.79
CA GLY A 236 -25.95 5.37 -3.02
C GLY A 236 -25.21 4.39 -3.95
N TRP A 237 -23.88 4.58 -4.13
CA TRP A 237 -23.13 3.74 -5.05
C TRP A 237 -23.10 2.28 -4.59
N ASP A 238 -23.37 1.41 -5.53
CA ASP A 238 -23.28 -0.04 -5.36
C ASP A 238 -21.85 -0.57 -5.57
N VAL A 239 -21.72 -1.89 -5.48
CA VAL A 239 -20.45 -2.60 -5.69
C VAL A 239 -19.83 -2.30 -7.06
N ARG A 240 -20.65 -2.25 -8.10
CA ARG A 240 -20.21 -2.03 -9.48
C ARG A 240 -19.67 -0.63 -9.68
N GLN A 241 -20.44 0.39 -9.30
CA GLN A 241 -20.07 1.79 -9.43
C GLN A 241 -18.80 2.08 -8.64
N THR A 242 -18.74 1.62 -7.38
CA THR A 242 -17.55 1.75 -6.55
C THR A 242 -16.33 1.09 -7.19
N SER A 243 -16.47 -0.13 -7.72
CA SER A 243 -15.36 -0.86 -8.33
C SER A 243 -14.82 -0.19 -9.60
N TYR A 244 -15.71 0.34 -10.45
CA TYR A 244 -15.27 1.09 -11.65
C TYR A 244 -14.57 2.41 -11.28
N VAL A 245 -15.00 3.06 -10.21
CA VAL A 245 -14.34 4.26 -9.70
C VAL A 245 -12.95 3.93 -9.15
N PHE A 246 -12.79 2.81 -8.44
CA PHE A 246 -11.45 2.34 -8.02
C PHE A 246 -10.54 2.02 -9.22
N ALA A 247 -11.09 1.41 -10.27
CA ALA A 247 -10.34 1.14 -11.50
C ALA A 247 -9.91 2.45 -12.20
N ALA A 248 -10.83 3.42 -12.33
CA ALA A 248 -10.53 4.74 -12.88
C ALA A 248 -9.48 5.48 -12.02
N PHE A 249 -9.60 5.39 -10.70
CA PHE A 249 -8.63 5.92 -9.75
C PHE A 249 -7.24 5.27 -9.94
N GLY A 250 -7.18 3.95 -10.10
CA GLY A 250 -5.94 3.23 -10.40
C GLY A 250 -5.32 3.69 -11.72
N ALA A 251 -6.12 3.79 -12.79
CA ALA A 251 -5.68 4.28 -14.10
C ALA A 251 -5.16 5.73 -14.03
N LEU A 252 -5.86 6.61 -13.33
CA LEU A 252 -5.43 7.98 -13.07
C LEU A 252 -4.05 8.01 -12.40
N ASN A 253 -3.85 7.19 -11.34
CA ASN A 253 -2.57 7.13 -10.64
C ASN A 253 -1.43 6.69 -11.58
N VAL A 254 -1.65 5.71 -12.47
CA VAL A 254 -0.64 5.29 -13.46
C VAL A 254 -0.30 6.43 -14.41
N VAL A 255 -1.31 7.15 -14.94
CA VAL A 255 -1.09 8.29 -15.83
C VAL A 255 -0.30 9.39 -15.13
N LEU A 256 -0.70 9.76 -13.91
CA LEU A 256 -0.01 10.77 -13.11
C LEU A 256 1.43 10.37 -12.80
N GLN A 257 1.66 9.11 -12.43
CA GLN A 257 2.98 8.55 -12.13
C GLN A 257 3.93 8.66 -13.33
N LEU A 258 3.46 8.29 -14.52
CA LEU A 258 4.28 8.27 -15.74
C LEU A 258 4.47 9.67 -16.35
N ALA A 259 3.43 10.50 -16.32
CA ALA A 259 3.43 11.78 -17.05
C ALA A 259 3.91 12.96 -16.22
N LEU A 260 3.62 12.98 -14.92
CA LEU A 260 3.71 14.22 -14.14
C LEU A 260 4.69 14.12 -12.96
N VAL A 261 4.57 13.08 -12.12
CA VAL A 261 5.19 13.08 -10.79
C VAL A 261 6.70 13.10 -10.85
N GLY A 262 7.32 12.29 -11.72
CA GLY A 262 8.78 12.27 -11.89
C GLY A 262 9.31 13.64 -12.31
N ARG A 263 8.73 14.22 -13.36
CA ARG A 263 9.15 15.55 -13.90
C ARG A 263 9.00 16.67 -12.88
N VAL A 264 7.90 16.67 -12.14
CA VAL A 264 7.65 17.67 -11.10
C VAL A 264 8.60 17.48 -9.92
N ALA A 265 8.79 16.24 -9.44
CA ALA A 265 9.71 15.95 -8.34
C ALA A 265 11.16 16.33 -8.69
N ASP A 266 11.60 16.11 -9.93
CA ASP A 266 12.92 16.53 -10.41
C ASP A 266 13.04 18.07 -10.45
N ALA A 267 11.98 18.77 -10.86
CA ALA A 267 11.98 20.24 -11.00
C ALA A 267 11.95 20.96 -9.63
N ILE A 268 11.09 20.52 -8.69
CA ILE A 268 10.88 21.22 -7.41
C ILE A 268 11.56 20.53 -6.22
N GLY A 269 12.04 19.29 -6.40
CA GLY A 269 12.69 18.46 -5.39
C GLY A 269 11.72 17.70 -4.49
N ASN A 270 12.21 16.61 -3.86
CA ASN A 270 11.41 15.65 -3.12
C ASN A 270 10.64 16.25 -1.93
N ARG A 271 11.21 17.25 -1.22
CA ARG A 271 10.52 17.92 -0.11
C ARG A 271 9.30 18.73 -0.57
N ALA A 272 9.46 19.52 -1.64
CA ALA A 272 8.37 20.31 -2.19
C ALA A 272 7.30 19.38 -2.82
N ALA A 273 7.70 18.33 -3.55
CA ALA A 273 6.81 17.33 -4.09
C ALA A 273 6.00 16.61 -2.99
N THR A 274 6.64 16.28 -1.86
CA THR A 274 5.95 15.74 -0.68
C THR A 274 4.89 16.72 -0.16
N ASN A 275 5.22 18.01 -0.03
CA ASN A 275 4.25 19.02 0.42
C ASN A 275 3.09 19.22 -0.56
N VAL A 276 3.34 19.17 -1.88
CA VAL A 276 2.27 19.17 -2.89
C VAL A 276 1.33 17.99 -2.67
N GLY A 277 1.88 16.78 -2.49
CA GLY A 277 1.09 15.58 -2.22
C GLY A 277 0.24 15.69 -0.94
N LEU A 278 0.82 16.21 0.15
CA LEU A 278 0.11 16.41 1.42
C LEU A 278 -1.00 17.46 1.27
N GLY A 279 -0.73 18.56 0.56
CA GLY A 279 -1.72 19.62 0.30
C GLY A 279 -2.90 19.11 -0.53
N CYS A 280 -2.63 18.36 -1.62
CA CYS A 280 -3.68 17.71 -2.42
C CYS A 280 -4.52 16.74 -1.58
N SER A 281 -3.88 15.92 -0.72
CA SER A 281 -4.59 15.01 0.16
C SER A 281 -5.46 15.72 1.21
N ALA A 282 -4.95 16.82 1.82
CA ALA A 282 -5.72 17.63 2.75
C ALA A 282 -6.93 18.29 2.06
N ALA A 283 -6.74 18.85 0.85
CA ALA A 283 -7.83 19.40 0.05
C ALA A 283 -8.88 18.33 -0.32
N ALA A 284 -8.44 17.11 -0.67
CA ALA A 284 -9.33 16.00 -0.92
C ALA A 284 -10.19 15.66 0.32
N PHE A 285 -9.58 15.54 1.49
CA PHE A 285 -10.33 15.24 2.71
C PHE A 285 -11.26 16.37 3.17
N ALA A 286 -10.93 17.63 2.85
CA ALA A 286 -11.85 18.75 3.05
C ALA A 286 -13.12 18.64 2.18
N LEU A 287 -13.04 17.98 1.02
CA LEU A 287 -14.20 17.75 0.15
C LEU A 287 -15.08 16.57 0.59
N VAL A 288 -14.59 15.68 1.46
CA VAL A 288 -15.33 14.46 1.85
C VAL A 288 -16.77 14.75 2.30
N PRO A 289 -17.06 15.73 3.20
CA PRO A 289 -18.42 15.97 3.63
C PRO A 289 -19.35 16.49 2.51
N PHE A 290 -18.79 17.06 1.47
CA PHE A 290 -19.49 17.71 0.37
C PHE A 290 -19.62 16.82 -0.88
N ALA A 291 -19.00 15.64 -0.88
CA ALA A 291 -18.99 14.71 -2.03
C ALA A 291 -20.33 13.98 -2.23
N THR A 292 -21.43 14.74 -2.22
CA THR A 292 -22.81 14.26 -2.39
C THR A 292 -23.27 14.24 -3.86
N THR A 293 -22.40 14.70 -4.78
CA THR A 293 -22.65 14.67 -6.22
C THR A 293 -21.50 14.01 -6.95
N PHE A 294 -21.76 13.41 -8.10
CA PHE A 294 -20.75 12.73 -8.92
C PHE A 294 -19.53 13.64 -9.24
N PRO A 295 -19.69 14.90 -9.69
CA PRO A 295 -18.52 15.76 -9.97
C PRO A 295 -17.65 16.03 -8.73
N LEU A 296 -18.26 16.23 -7.56
CA LEU A 296 -17.50 16.46 -6.32
C LEU A 296 -16.77 15.19 -5.84
N ALA A 297 -17.38 14.02 -5.99
CA ALA A 297 -16.73 12.76 -5.72
C ALA A 297 -15.54 12.52 -6.67
N VAL A 298 -15.69 12.83 -7.96
CA VAL A 298 -14.58 12.75 -8.93
C VAL A 298 -13.47 13.73 -8.56
N ALA A 299 -13.81 15.00 -8.23
CA ALA A 299 -12.81 15.99 -7.80
C ALA A 299 -12.02 15.53 -6.56
N LEU A 300 -12.73 15.00 -5.56
CA LEU A 300 -12.12 14.40 -4.36
C LEU A 300 -11.13 13.29 -4.75
N LEU A 301 -11.54 12.37 -5.59
CA LEU A 301 -10.72 11.21 -6.00
C LEU A 301 -9.53 11.63 -6.84
N VAL A 302 -9.68 12.62 -7.71
CA VAL A 302 -8.56 13.19 -8.50
C VAL A 302 -7.54 13.87 -7.58
N LEU A 303 -8.00 14.68 -6.62
CA LEU A 303 -7.12 15.34 -5.65
C LEU A 303 -6.40 14.31 -4.77
N PHE A 304 -7.13 13.33 -4.24
CA PHE A 304 -6.55 12.28 -3.43
C PHE A 304 -5.55 11.42 -4.23
N GLY A 305 -5.92 11.04 -5.47
CA GLY A 305 -5.06 10.29 -6.38
C GLY A 305 -3.77 11.04 -6.72
N THR A 306 -3.88 12.35 -6.99
CA THR A 306 -2.71 13.20 -7.18
C THR A 306 -1.84 13.22 -5.93
N GLY A 307 -2.44 13.43 -4.76
CA GLY A 307 -1.75 13.47 -3.48
C GLY A 307 -0.97 12.18 -3.20
N ILE A 308 -1.64 11.02 -3.27
CA ILE A 308 -1.01 9.72 -2.98
C ILE A 308 0.09 9.38 -3.99
N THR A 309 -0.07 9.75 -5.27
CA THR A 309 0.95 9.48 -6.31
C THR A 309 2.23 10.27 -6.04
N PHE A 310 2.12 11.56 -5.69
CA PHE A 310 3.27 12.35 -5.27
C PHE A 310 3.95 11.77 -4.03
N LEU A 311 3.18 11.38 -3.02
CA LEU A 311 3.71 10.85 -1.77
C LEU A 311 4.37 9.49 -1.92
N ASN A 312 3.82 8.61 -2.75
CA ASN A 312 4.42 7.30 -3.03
C ASN A 312 5.76 7.40 -3.78
N THR A 313 6.00 8.50 -4.50
CA THR A 313 7.26 8.73 -5.23
C THR A 313 8.25 9.54 -4.41
N ALA A 314 7.83 10.70 -3.93
CA ALA A 314 8.72 11.66 -3.28
C ALA A 314 9.11 11.23 -1.87
N PHE A 315 8.22 10.52 -1.15
CA PHE A 315 8.46 10.17 0.24
C PHE A 315 9.58 9.12 0.45
N PRO A 316 9.61 7.98 -0.28
CA PRO A 316 10.74 7.04 -0.18
C PRO A 316 12.07 7.69 -0.58
N ALA A 317 12.05 8.56 -1.59
CA ALA A 317 13.22 9.33 -2.00
C ALA A 317 13.70 10.26 -0.87
N LEU A 318 12.78 11.01 -0.25
CA LEU A 318 13.08 11.89 0.87
C LEU A 318 13.59 11.08 2.10
N ALA A 319 12.96 9.98 2.43
CA ALA A 319 13.41 9.10 3.52
C ALA A 319 14.82 8.57 3.27
N SER A 320 15.13 8.19 2.02
CA SER A 320 16.46 7.77 1.61
C SER A 320 17.50 8.89 1.67
N GLU A 321 17.13 10.13 1.30
CA GLU A 321 18.02 11.30 1.35
C GLU A 321 18.45 11.68 2.79
N VAL A 322 17.54 11.51 3.76
CA VAL A 322 17.85 11.86 5.17
C VAL A 322 18.46 10.70 5.95
N SER A 323 18.49 9.51 5.39
CA SER A 323 19.00 8.32 6.06
C SER A 323 20.51 8.17 5.84
N PRO A 324 21.28 7.82 6.88
CA PRO A 324 22.66 7.38 6.73
C PRO A 324 22.76 6.16 5.78
N ASP A 325 23.83 6.07 5.00
CA ASP A 325 24.00 5.03 3.97
C ASP A 325 23.90 3.60 4.50
N ASP A 326 24.46 3.36 5.68
CA ASP A 326 24.44 2.08 6.39
C ASP A 326 23.06 1.67 6.92
N ARG A 327 22.14 2.62 7.09
CA ARG A 327 20.81 2.40 7.71
C ARG A 327 19.63 2.61 6.77
N ARG A 328 19.85 2.91 5.48
CA ARG A 328 18.76 3.15 4.52
C ARG A 328 17.75 2.00 4.44
N GLY A 329 18.25 0.76 4.39
CA GLY A 329 17.37 -0.41 4.36
C GLY A 329 16.51 -0.53 5.61
N THR A 330 17.10 -0.28 6.79
CA THR A 330 16.37 -0.28 8.07
C THR A 330 15.27 0.79 8.08
N VAL A 331 15.57 2.03 7.65
CA VAL A 331 14.58 3.13 7.62
C VAL A 331 13.42 2.81 6.66
N LEU A 332 13.68 2.25 5.48
CA LEU A 332 12.63 1.84 4.55
C LEU A 332 11.78 0.68 5.13
N GLY A 333 12.39 -0.25 5.85
CA GLY A 333 11.67 -1.28 6.58
C GLY A 333 10.79 -0.71 7.71
N VAL A 334 11.27 0.32 8.42
CA VAL A 334 10.49 1.07 9.42
C VAL A 334 9.27 1.72 8.77
N VAL A 335 9.40 2.34 7.60
CA VAL A 335 8.27 2.93 6.85
C VAL A 335 7.18 1.88 6.62
N SER A 336 7.54 0.67 6.16
CA SER A 336 6.57 -0.42 5.97
C SER A 336 5.91 -0.86 7.28
N GLY A 337 6.64 -0.86 8.38
CA GLY A 337 6.10 -1.13 9.73
C GLY A 337 5.09 -0.06 10.17
N LEU A 338 5.37 1.22 9.91
CA LEU A 338 4.45 2.33 10.18
C LEU A 338 3.16 2.23 9.34
N ASP A 339 3.28 1.81 8.08
CA ASP A 339 2.13 1.57 7.21
C ASP A 339 1.22 0.46 7.77
N SER A 340 1.81 -0.66 8.22
CA SER A 340 1.04 -1.75 8.84
C SER A 340 0.41 -1.33 10.18
N LEU A 341 1.10 -0.52 10.99
CA LEU A 341 0.55 0.03 12.23
C LEU A 341 -0.67 0.92 11.96
N ALA A 342 -0.56 1.81 10.96
CA ALA A 342 -1.69 2.66 10.57
C ALA A 342 -2.87 1.85 10.03
N GLY A 343 -2.58 0.81 9.25
CA GLY A 343 -3.58 -0.14 8.74
C GLY A 343 -4.24 -0.99 9.84
N PHE A 344 -3.59 -1.18 10.97
CA PHE A 344 -4.19 -1.83 12.13
C PHE A 344 -5.08 -0.87 12.93
N VAL A 345 -4.62 0.35 13.19
CA VAL A 345 -5.30 1.28 14.12
C VAL A 345 -6.46 2.02 13.46
N MET A 346 -6.25 2.57 12.25
CA MET A 346 -7.19 3.54 11.68
C MET A 346 -8.47 2.94 11.10
N PRO A 347 -8.48 1.77 10.45
CA PRO A 347 -9.72 1.22 9.93
C PRO A 347 -10.84 1.05 10.96
N PRO A 348 -10.63 0.41 12.14
CA PRO A 348 -11.69 0.33 13.16
C PRO A 348 -12.12 1.68 13.68
N VAL A 349 -11.18 2.63 13.84
CA VAL A 349 -11.48 3.98 14.30
C VAL A 349 -12.40 4.71 13.33
N THR A 350 -12.01 4.79 12.05
CA THR A 350 -12.79 5.55 11.06
C THR A 350 -14.11 4.90 10.72
N THR A 351 -14.17 3.58 10.57
CA THR A 351 -15.42 2.88 10.30
C THR A 351 -16.34 2.83 11.53
N GLY A 352 -15.76 2.78 12.74
CA GLY A 352 -16.54 2.90 13.99
C GLY A 352 -17.16 4.29 14.15
N ILE A 353 -16.38 5.36 13.90
CA ILE A 353 -16.91 6.74 13.91
C ILE A 353 -17.98 6.90 12.81
N LEU A 354 -17.75 6.34 11.62
CA LEU A 354 -18.72 6.40 10.52
C LEU A 354 -20.04 5.78 10.89
N GLY A 355 -20.03 4.58 11.49
CA GLY A 355 -21.23 3.88 11.91
C GLY A 355 -21.98 4.55 13.06
N ALA A 356 -21.28 5.24 13.98
CA ALA A 356 -21.89 5.90 15.14
C ALA A 356 -22.35 7.34 14.87
N TYR A 357 -21.59 8.09 14.06
CA TYR A 357 -21.76 9.56 13.94
C TYR A 357 -21.87 10.03 12.48
N GLY A 358 -21.77 9.13 11.50
CA GLY A 358 -21.83 9.47 10.07
C GLY A 358 -20.53 10.06 9.50
N VAL A 359 -20.66 10.64 8.29
CA VAL A 359 -19.51 11.08 7.47
C VAL A 359 -18.75 12.29 8.04
N PRO A 360 -19.41 13.36 8.56
CA PRO A 360 -18.69 14.59 8.92
C PRO A 360 -17.57 14.41 9.96
N PRO A 361 -17.76 13.63 11.06
CA PRO A 361 -16.68 13.42 12.04
C PRO A 361 -15.50 12.61 11.46
N VAL A 362 -15.76 11.64 10.58
CA VAL A 362 -14.69 10.90 9.89
C VAL A 362 -13.88 11.86 9.02
N ALA A 363 -14.55 12.70 8.23
CA ALA A 363 -13.91 13.71 7.40
C ALA A 363 -13.05 14.68 8.22
N ALA A 364 -13.53 15.12 9.40
CA ALA A 364 -12.79 15.97 10.31
C ALA A 364 -11.51 15.30 10.82
N VAL A 365 -11.57 14.02 11.20
CA VAL A 365 -10.38 13.24 11.62
C VAL A 365 -9.37 13.12 10.47
N LEU A 366 -9.81 12.74 9.27
CA LEU A 366 -8.94 12.58 8.11
C LEU A 366 -8.28 13.91 7.71
N LEU A 367 -9.08 14.98 7.66
CA LEU A 367 -8.60 16.34 7.37
C LEU A 367 -7.61 16.82 8.43
N GLY A 368 -7.92 16.60 9.72
CA GLY A 368 -7.04 16.99 10.83
C GLY A 368 -5.68 16.32 10.75
N LEU A 369 -5.64 15.03 10.48
CA LEU A 369 -4.39 14.27 10.28
C LEU A 369 -3.63 14.75 9.03
N ALA A 370 -4.29 14.91 7.90
CA ALA A 370 -3.64 15.36 6.67
C ALA A 370 -3.13 16.80 6.77
N ALA A 371 -3.90 17.70 7.40
CA ALA A 371 -3.49 19.08 7.66
C ALA A 371 -2.30 19.13 8.62
N ALA A 372 -2.30 18.32 9.69
CA ALA A 372 -1.17 18.21 10.60
C ALA A 372 0.09 17.73 9.86
N ALA A 373 -0.02 16.70 9.03
CA ALA A 373 1.08 16.24 8.20
C ALA A 373 1.57 17.32 7.23
N PHE A 374 0.66 18.06 6.60
CA PHE A 374 1.00 19.17 5.69
C PHE A 374 1.75 20.28 6.40
N VAL A 375 1.28 20.73 7.58
CA VAL A 375 1.95 21.74 8.40
C VAL A 375 3.33 21.25 8.84
N MET A 376 3.45 19.99 9.28
CA MET A 376 4.76 19.39 9.61
C MET A 376 5.70 19.43 8.41
N GLY A 377 5.23 19.08 7.22
CA GLY A 377 6.01 19.13 5.98
C GLY A 377 6.49 20.55 5.65
N LEU A 378 5.64 21.56 5.79
CA LEU A 378 6.01 22.96 5.59
C LEU A 378 7.05 23.45 6.60
N VAL A 379 6.91 23.08 7.87
CA VAL A 379 7.89 23.43 8.92
C VAL A 379 9.24 22.79 8.63
N GLN A 380 9.26 21.53 8.22
CA GLN A 380 10.49 20.83 7.85
C GLN A 380 11.16 21.44 6.61
N ALA A 381 10.37 21.86 5.61
CA ALA A 381 10.89 22.51 4.42
C ALA A 381 11.56 23.88 4.75
N ARG A 382 10.97 24.65 5.66
CA ARG A 382 11.54 25.94 6.12
C ARG A 382 12.85 25.75 6.90
N ARG A 383 12.94 24.70 7.76
CA ARG A 383 14.14 24.43 8.57
C ARG A 383 15.32 23.94 7.73
N ALA A 384 15.06 23.30 6.60
CA ALA A 384 16.12 22.75 5.73
C ALA A 384 16.86 23.80 4.88
N GLY A 385 16.36 25.06 4.81
CA GLY A 385 16.92 26.13 3.98
C GLY A 385 16.81 25.89 2.46
N PRO A 386 17.15 26.88 1.64
CA PRO A 386 17.19 26.72 0.19
C PRO A 386 18.28 25.71 -0.21
N ARG A 387 17.98 24.80 -1.13
CA ARG A 387 18.99 23.91 -1.74
C ARG A 387 20.12 24.77 -2.30
N ARG A 388 21.38 24.47 -1.95
CA ARG A 388 22.51 24.89 -2.78
C ARG A 388 22.32 24.22 -4.15
N PRO A 389 22.29 24.99 -5.27
CA PRO A 389 22.28 24.36 -6.59
C PRO A 389 23.45 23.40 -6.66
N LEU A 390 23.21 22.18 -7.11
CA LEU A 390 24.27 21.27 -7.52
C LEU A 390 25.14 22.07 -8.47
N ALA A 391 26.41 22.30 -8.09
CA ALA A 391 27.35 23.02 -8.94
C ALA A 391 27.37 22.34 -10.30
N ALA A 392 26.83 23.00 -11.30
CA ALA A 392 27.07 22.68 -12.71
C ALA A 392 28.56 23.00 -12.95
N GLY A 393 29.43 22.01 -12.76
CA GLY A 393 30.84 22.26 -12.90
C GLY A 393 31.71 21.08 -12.53
N ALA A 394 31.79 20.13 -13.42
CA ALA A 394 32.99 19.34 -13.71
C ALA A 394 32.75 18.53 -15.01
N ALA A 395 32.35 19.25 -16.06
CA ALA A 395 32.57 18.77 -17.42
C ALA A 395 33.70 19.66 -17.97
N GLY A 396 34.96 19.28 -17.73
CA GLY A 396 36.12 20.01 -18.21
C GLY A 396 37.36 19.67 -17.40
N GLU A 397 37.92 18.48 -17.61
CA GLU A 397 39.35 18.20 -17.76
C GLU A 397 39.51 16.72 -18.10
#